data_1f916ad412628e8cfdc967d66b21132e
#
_entry.id   1f916ad412628e8cfdc967d66b21132e
#
_cell.length_a   1.000
_cell.length_b   1.000
_cell.length_c   1.000
_cell.angle_alpha   90.00
_cell.angle_beta   90.00
_cell.angle_gamma   90.00
#
_symmetry.space_group_name_H-M   'P 1'
#
loop_
_entity.id
_entity.type
_entity.pdbx_description
1 polymer ?
#
loop_
_entity_poly.entity_id
_entity_poly.type
_entity_poly.pdbx_seq_one_letter_code
_entity_poly.pdbx_strand_id
1 'polypeptide(L)'
;MGGSNSDFKEIAVLRHFLLSTVYTQPAHLYVGLYTVAPTDSTAGTEVPNTNGYVRQIVDAWTFSGTTPTQAQNTSLITFPAATPAGWGTIVAGAISDALGSGSGNILDWFDGLSQLIGINGVAEFLANAITLTQD
;
A
#
# COMPACT_ATOMS: atom_id res chain seq x y z
N MET A 1 -8.53 2.73 -10.41
CA MET A 1 -7.80 1.79 -9.55
C MET A 1 -8.49 1.75 -8.20
N GLY A 2 -9.06 0.65 -7.85
CA GLY A 2 -9.67 0.43 -6.56
C GLY A 2 -8.78 -0.42 -5.66
N GLY A 3 -8.94 -0.27 -4.35
CA GLY A 3 -8.27 -1.10 -3.37
C GLY A 3 -9.23 -2.06 -2.69
N SER A 4 -8.70 -3.12 -2.13
CA SER A 4 -9.42 -4.09 -1.32
C SER A 4 -8.77 -4.23 0.05
N ASN A 5 -9.58 -4.60 1.04
CA ASN A 5 -9.07 -4.93 2.38
C ASN A 5 -8.38 -6.30 2.33
N SER A 6 -7.37 -6.48 3.18
CA SER A 6 -6.81 -7.81 3.44
C SER A 6 -7.63 -8.54 4.50
N ASP A 7 -7.58 -9.87 4.49
CA ASP A 7 -8.18 -10.70 5.56
C ASP A 7 -7.70 -10.25 6.95
N PHE A 8 -6.43 -9.86 7.06
CA PHE A 8 -5.88 -9.33 8.32
C PHE A 8 -6.66 -8.12 8.82
N LYS A 9 -6.89 -7.14 7.94
CA LYS A 9 -7.61 -5.91 8.31
C LYS A 9 -9.08 -6.21 8.65
N GLU A 10 -9.72 -7.04 7.87
CA GLU A 10 -11.12 -7.43 8.10
C GLU A 10 -11.30 -8.09 9.46
N ILE A 11 -10.43 -9.05 9.79
CA ILE A 11 -10.45 -9.73 11.09
C ILE A 11 -10.14 -8.74 12.22
N ALA A 12 -9.19 -7.85 12.05
CA ALA A 12 -8.83 -6.84 13.05
C ALA A 12 -10.02 -5.91 13.35
N VAL A 13 -10.73 -5.45 12.32
CA VAL A 13 -11.93 -4.62 12.45
C VAL A 13 -13.04 -5.37 13.19
N LEU A 14 -13.33 -6.61 12.79
CA LEU A 14 -14.36 -7.41 13.46
C LEU A 14 -14.04 -7.66 14.93
N ARG A 15 -12.80 -8.00 15.24
CA ARG A 15 -12.35 -8.22 16.62
C ARG A 15 -12.44 -6.95 17.46
N HIS A 16 -12.08 -5.82 16.89
CA HIS A 16 -12.14 -4.53 17.57
C HIS A 16 -13.57 -4.18 17.99
N PHE A 17 -14.54 -4.36 17.10
CA PHE A 17 -15.94 -4.02 17.38
C PHE A 17 -16.72 -5.10 18.13
N LEU A 18 -16.46 -6.38 17.86
CA LEU A 18 -17.28 -7.46 18.38
C LEU A 18 -16.67 -8.16 19.59
N LEU A 19 -15.35 -8.22 19.69
CA LEU A 19 -14.65 -8.98 20.74
C LEU A 19 -13.82 -8.11 21.69
N SER A 20 -13.91 -6.80 21.57
CA SER A 20 -13.14 -5.85 22.38
C SER A 20 -11.62 -6.08 22.31
N THR A 21 -11.14 -6.67 21.23
CA THR A 21 -9.72 -6.84 20.98
C THR A 21 -9.21 -5.63 20.20
N VAL A 22 -8.45 -4.77 20.86
CA VAL A 22 -7.98 -3.52 20.26
C VAL A 22 -6.90 -3.79 19.23
N TYR A 23 -7.09 -3.25 18.02
CA TYR A 23 -6.00 -3.08 17.06
C TYR A 23 -5.31 -1.75 17.35
N THR A 24 -4.03 -1.82 17.71
CA THR A 24 -3.26 -0.60 17.97
C THR A 24 -2.90 0.06 16.64
N GLN A 25 -3.35 1.30 16.47
CA GLN A 25 -3.02 2.06 15.27
C GLN A 25 -1.50 2.22 15.14
N PRO A 26 -0.90 1.86 14.00
CA PRO A 26 0.54 2.08 13.79
C PRO A 26 0.86 3.58 13.74
N ALA A 27 2.11 3.92 14.10
CA ALA A 27 2.56 5.32 14.07
C ALA A 27 2.53 5.89 12.64
N HIS A 28 2.81 5.06 11.66
CA HIS A 28 2.77 5.42 10.24
C HIS A 28 2.19 4.29 9.42
N LEU A 29 1.56 4.66 8.31
CA LEU A 29 1.23 3.73 7.24
C LEU A 29 2.23 3.89 6.09
N TYR A 30 2.48 2.81 5.38
CA TYR A 30 3.48 2.77 4.31
C TYR A 30 2.89 2.17 3.05
N VAL A 31 3.23 2.76 1.90
CA VAL A 31 2.89 2.19 0.61
C VAL A 31 4.11 1.47 0.05
N GLY A 32 3.91 0.24 -0.40
CA GLY A 32 4.90 -0.59 -1.08
C GLY A 32 4.50 -0.91 -2.51
N LEU A 33 5.47 -1.30 -3.32
CA LEU A 33 5.30 -1.66 -4.73
C LEU A 33 5.52 -3.16 -4.92
N TYR A 34 4.70 -3.77 -5.77
CA TYR A 34 4.66 -5.22 -5.95
C TYR A 34 4.81 -5.61 -7.42
N THR A 35 5.64 -6.61 -7.66
CA THR A 35 5.80 -7.25 -8.99
C THR A 35 4.83 -8.41 -9.17
N VAL A 36 4.31 -8.97 -8.09
CA VAL A 36 3.19 -9.91 -8.06
C VAL A 36 2.17 -9.37 -7.07
N ALA A 37 0.95 -9.14 -7.51
CA ALA A 37 -0.10 -8.55 -6.69
C ALA A 37 -0.39 -9.40 -5.44
N PRO A 38 -0.55 -8.77 -4.27
CA PRO A 38 -1.15 -9.45 -3.12
C PRO A 38 -2.60 -9.82 -3.41
N THR A 39 -3.14 -10.69 -2.59
CA THR A 39 -4.58 -10.96 -2.52
C THR A 39 -5.03 -10.75 -1.07
N ASP A 40 -6.31 -10.97 -0.79
CA ASP A 40 -6.82 -10.84 0.58
C ASP A 40 -6.06 -11.73 1.56
N SER A 41 -5.64 -12.91 1.11
CA SER A 41 -4.99 -13.93 1.94
C SER A 41 -3.50 -14.18 1.63
N THR A 42 -2.93 -13.57 0.59
CA THR A 42 -1.53 -13.76 0.20
C THR A 42 -0.78 -12.45 0.10
N ALA A 43 0.50 -12.50 0.45
CA ALA A 43 1.34 -11.29 0.48
C ALA A 43 1.86 -10.84 -0.90
N GLY A 44 1.69 -11.64 -1.96
CA GLY A 44 2.29 -11.32 -3.26
C GLY A 44 3.81 -11.29 -3.23
N THR A 45 4.40 -10.52 -4.13
CA THR A 45 5.86 -10.32 -4.18
C THR A 45 6.15 -8.82 -4.24
N GLU A 46 6.67 -8.29 -3.16
CA GLU A 46 7.11 -6.90 -3.07
C GLU A 46 8.50 -6.73 -3.68
N VAL A 47 8.78 -5.55 -4.20
CA VAL A 47 10.14 -5.16 -4.61
C VAL A 47 11.07 -5.35 -3.42
N PRO A 48 12.19 -6.07 -3.56
CA PRO A 48 13.14 -6.26 -2.46
C PRO A 48 13.74 -4.95 -1.98
N ASN A 49 14.14 -4.89 -0.72
CA ASN A 49 14.80 -3.72 -0.14
C ASN A 49 16.24 -3.59 -0.64
N THR A 50 16.38 -3.48 -1.95
CA THR A 50 17.64 -3.31 -2.68
C THR A 50 17.46 -2.28 -3.78
N ASN A 51 18.53 -1.87 -4.43
CA ASN A 51 18.47 -0.94 -5.57
C ASN A 51 17.73 0.36 -5.27
N GLY A 52 17.88 0.86 -4.04
CA GLY A 52 17.26 2.12 -3.63
C GLY A 52 15.79 2.01 -3.21
N TYR A 53 15.17 0.83 -3.31
CA TYR A 53 13.77 0.69 -2.90
C TYR A 53 13.60 0.80 -1.39
N VAL A 54 12.62 1.60 -1.00
CA VAL A 54 12.13 1.69 0.38
C VAL A 54 10.66 2.12 0.33
N ARG A 55 9.81 1.50 1.16
CA ARG A 55 8.41 1.91 1.29
C ARG A 55 8.33 3.39 1.67
N GLN A 56 7.28 4.05 1.22
CA GLN A 56 7.05 5.47 1.49
C GLN A 56 5.91 5.65 2.49
N ILE A 57 6.05 6.64 3.38
CA ILE A 57 5.01 7.00 4.35
C ILE A 57 3.79 7.57 3.60
N VAL A 58 2.60 7.14 4.00
CA VAL A 58 1.33 7.64 3.49
C VAL A 58 0.33 7.81 4.63
N ASP A 59 0.46 8.89 5.39
CA ASP A 59 -0.36 9.14 6.58
C ASP A 59 -1.53 10.08 6.31
N ALA A 60 -1.50 10.83 5.22
CA ALA A 60 -2.53 11.83 4.92
C ALA A 60 -3.56 11.28 3.92
N TRP A 61 -4.79 11.14 4.39
CA TRP A 61 -5.91 10.60 3.63
C TRP A 61 -7.09 11.55 3.63
N THR A 62 -7.79 11.64 2.50
CA THR A 62 -9.03 12.41 2.35
C THR A 62 -10.17 11.45 2.09
N PHE A 63 -11.23 11.56 2.88
CA PHE A 63 -12.49 10.85 2.64
C PHE A 63 -13.35 11.62 1.65
N SER A 64 -14.06 10.91 0.78
CA SER A 64 -14.91 11.50 -0.24
C SER A 64 -16.35 11.00 -0.14
N GLY A 65 -17.30 11.87 -0.58
CA GLY A 65 -18.72 11.54 -0.63
C GLY A 65 -19.48 11.87 0.64
N THR A 66 -20.81 11.76 0.57
CA THR A 66 -21.74 12.02 1.69
C THR A 66 -21.82 10.85 2.66
N THR A 67 -21.52 9.63 2.19
CA THR A 67 -21.33 8.43 2.99
C THR A 67 -19.94 7.88 2.68
N PRO A 68 -18.88 8.44 3.26
CA PRO A 68 -17.52 8.17 2.82
C PRO A 68 -17.13 6.73 3.15
N THR A 69 -17.08 5.89 2.13
CA THR A 69 -16.53 4.54 2.18
C THR A 69 -15.20 4.45 1.44
N GLN A 70 -14.72 5.57 0.94
CA GLN A 70 -13.48 5.67 0.19
C GLN A 70 -12.53 6.67 0.83
N ALA A 71 -11.24 6.37 0.77
CA ALA A 71 -10.18 7.29 1.15
C ALA A 71 -9.15 7.38 0.02
N GLN A 72 -8.63 8.57 -0.21
CA GLN A 72 -7.60 8.83 -1.21
C GLN A 72 -6.40 9.51 -0.56
N ASN A 73 -5.20 9.22 -1.08
CA ASN A 73 -3.99 9.89 -0.60
C ASN A 73 -4.06 11.39 -0.91
N THR A 74 -3.77 12.20 0.08
CA THR A 74 -3.89 13.67 -0.04
C THR A 74 -2.73 14.28 -0.82
N SER A 75 -1.54 13.69 -0.72
CA SER A 75 -0.31 14.28 -1.26
C SER A 75 0.39 13.35 -2.24
N LEU A 76 1.25 13.95 -3.08
CA LEU A 76 2.18 13.21 -3.93
C LEU A 76 3.07 12.30 -3.08
N ILE A 77 3.24 11.06 -3.53
CA ILE A 77 4.16 10.08 -2.93
C ILE A 77 5.23 9.77 -3.98
N THR A 78 6.49 10.01 -3.66
CA THR A 78 7.62 9.78 -4.56
C THR A 78 8.59 8.80 -3.95
N PHE A 79 8.91 7.74 -4.70
CA PHE A 79 9.94 6.78 -4.30
C PHE A 79 11.32 7.27 -4.73
N PRO A 80 12.40 6.80 -4.08
CA PRO A 80 13.76 7.05 -4.57
C PRO A 80 13.97 6.47 -5.96
N ALA A 81 14.96 6.98 -6.69
CA ALA A 81 15.32 6.41 -7.99
C ALA A 81 15.84 4.98 -7.85
N ALA A 82 15.47 4.11 -8.77
CA ALA A 82 15.95 2.74 -8.83
C ALA A 82 17.42 2.72 -9.30
N THR A 83 18.33 2.43 -8.39
CA THR A 83 19.77 2.40 -8.71
C THR A 83 20.51 1.45 -7.74
N PRO A 84 21.51 0.68 -8.19
CA PRO A 84 22.10 0.63 -9.54
C PRO A 84 21.31 -0.16 -10.57
N ALA A 85 20.23 -0.85 -10.17
CA ALA A 85 19.38 -1.63 -11.07
C ALA A 85 17.92 -1.22 -10.93
N GLY A 86 17.10 -1.51 -11.94
CA GLY A 86 15.66 -1.30 -11.91
C GLY A 86 14.93 -2.28 -10.99
N TRP A 87 13.63 -2.03 -10.80
CA TRP A 87 12.76 -2.86 -9.94
C TRP A 87 11.86 -3.81 -10.71
N GLY A 88 11.89 -3.75 -12.04
CA GLY A 88 11.00 -4.53 -12.90
C GLY A 88 9.65 -3.86 -13.10
N THR A 89 8.67 -4.64 -13.56
CA THR A 89 7.31 -4.12 -13.81
C THR A 89 6.48 -4.18 -12.55
N ILE A 90 6.01 -3.02 -12.11
CA ILE A 90 5.14 -2.87 -10.95
C ILE A 90 3.69 -3.08 -11.41
N VAL A 91 3.02 -4.03 -10.80
CA VAL A 91 1.63 -4.40 -11.15
C VAL A 91 0.63 -4.08 -10.04
N ALA A 92 1.11 -3.83 -8.83
CA ALA A 92 0.26 -3.59 -7.68
C ALA A 92 0.97 -2.75 -6.61
N GLY A 93 0.20 -2.27 -5.65
CA GLY A 93 0.71 -1.65 -4.45
C GLY A 93 -0.06 -2.15 -3.23
N ALA A 94 0.48 -1.90 -2.05
CA ALA A 94 -0.20 -2.21 -0.80
C ALA A 94 0.11 -1.19 0.28
N ILE A 95 -0.83 -1.05 1.22
CA ILE A 95 -0.66 -0.24 2.43
C ILE A 95 -0.36 -1.19 3.57
N SER A 96 0.74 -0.94 4.26
CA SER A 96 1.24 -1.80 5.33
C SER A 96 1.51 -1.00 6.61
N ASP A 97 1.58 -1.71 7.72
CA ASP A 97 1.81 -1.14 9.04
C ASP A 97 3.29 -1.14 9.48
N ALA A 98 4.21 -1.52 8.61
CA ALA A 98 5.65 -1.53 8.87
C ALA A 98 6.46 -1.03 7.68
N LEU A 99 7.63 -0.46 7.97
CA LEU A 99 8.50 0.15 6.95
C LEU A 99 9.23 -0.87 6.07
N GLY A 100 9.70 -1.96 6.66
CA GLY A 100 10.56 -2.91 5.95
C GLY A 100 9.84 -3.67 4.86
N SER A 101 10.43 -3.75 3.66
CA SER A 101 9.94 -4.59 2.57
C SER A 101 9.73 -6.03 3.06
N GLY A 102 8.57 -6.60 2.79
CA GLY A 102 8.20 -7.94 3.23
C GLY A 102 7.87 -8.07 4.71
N SER A 103 7.85 -6.97 5.48
CA SER A 103 7.55 -6.99 6.91
C SER A 103 6.17 -6.41 7.23
N GLY A 104 5.69 -6.68 8.45
CA GLY A 104 4.41 -6.19 8.94
C GLY A 104 3.20 -6.84 8.26
N ASN A 105 2.06 -6.20 8.39
CA ASN A 105 0.80 -6.67 7.84
C ASN A 105 0.36 -5.78 6.68
N ILE A 106 -0.14 -6.40 5.62
CA ILE A 106 -0.85 -5.68 4.56
C ILE A 106 -2.26 -5.38 5.08
N LEU A 107 -2.65 -4.12 5.05
CA LEU A 107 -3.98 -3.68 5.46
C LEU A 107 -4.92 -3.58 4.26
N ASP A 108 -4.46 -2.92 3.21
CA ASP A 108 -5.18 -2.76 1.95
C ASP A 108 -4.21 -3.01 0.80
N TRP A 109 -4.74 -3.42 -0.33
CA TRP A 109 -3.97 -3.61 -1.55
C TRP A 109 -4.75 -3.13 -2.77
N PHE A 110 -4.03 -2.81 -3.84
CA PHE A 110 -4.61 -2.37 -5.10
C PHE A 110 -3.75 -2.88 -6.25
N ASP A 111 -4.37 -3.23 -7.35
CA ASP A 111 -3.73 -3.78 -8.54
C ASP A 111 -4.09 -2.99 -9.81
N GLY A 112 -3.87 -3.59 -10.96
CA GLY A 112 -4.15 -2.96 -12.24
C GLY A 112 -3.09 -1.97 -12.70
N LEU A 113 -1.94 -1.93 -12.01
CA LEU A 113 -0.78 -1.16 -12.45
C LEU A 113 0.00 -1.94 -13.51
N SER A 114 0.71 -1.23 -14.37
CA SER A 114 1.65 -1.82 -15.34
C SER A 114 2.70 -0.77 -15.65
N GLN A 115 3.69 -0.65 -14.77
CA GLN A 115 4.74 0.36 -14.92
C GLN A 115 6.11 -0.27 -14.74
N LEU A 116 6.90 -0.27 -15.79
CA LEU A 116 8.30 -0.68 -15.71
C LEU A 116 9.13 0.41 -15.02
N ILE A 117 9.83 0.03 -13.96
CA ILE A 117 10.80 0.90 -13.28
C ILE A 117 12.20 0.39 -13.63
N GLY A 118 12.78 1.01 -14.64
CA GLY A 118 14.16 0.74 -15.06
C GLY A 118 15.20 1.45 -14.20
N ILE A 119 16.45 1.31 -14.58
CA ILE A 119 17.59 2.01 -13.91
C ILE A 119 17.34 3.52 -13.92
N ASN A 120 17.50 4.15 -12.78
CA ASN A 120 17.24 5.59 -12.54
C ASN A 120 15.76 5.98 -12.68
N GLY A 121 14.85 5.01 -12.86
CA GLY A 121 13.41 5.28 -12.86
C GLY A 121 12.92 5.70 -11.49
N VAL A 122 11.90 6.58 -11.47
CA VAL A 122 11.26 7.07 -10.26
C VAL A 122 9.78 6.71 -10.31
N ALA A 123 9.29 6.02 -9.29
CA ALA A 123 7.87 5.73 -9.14
C ALA A 123 7.20 6.81 -8.31
N GLU A 124 6.00 7.21 -8.71
CA GLU A 124 5.21 8.21 -8.00
C GLU A 124 3.73 7.84 -7.98
N PHE A 125 3.04 8.21 -6.91
CA PHE A 125 1.59 8.30 -6.87
C PHE A 125 1.19 9.76 -6.69
N LEU A 126 0.49 10.32 -7.67
CA LEU A 126 -0.04 11.67 -7.56
C LEU A 126 -1.08 11.75 -6.44
N ALA A 127 -1.36 12.94 -5.96
CA ALA A 127 -2.46 13.15 -5.02
C ALA A 127 -3.75 12.57 -5.61
N ASN A 128 -4.53 11.88 -4.79
CA ASN A 128 -5.77 11.18 -5.15
C ASN A 128 -5.61 9.99 -6.12
N ALA A 129 -4.39 9.53 -6.38
CA ALA A 129 -4.16 8.39 -7.28
C ALA A 129 -4.45 7.04 -6.60
N ILE A 130 -4.24 6.93 -5.30
CA ILE A 130 -4.56 5.73 -4.53
C ILE A 130 -5.95 5.91 -3.95
N THR A 131 -6.86 4.99 -4.28
CA THR A 131 -8.21 4.96 -3.72
C THR A 131 -8.40 3.66 -2.96
N LEU A 132 -8.70 3.74 -1.68
CA LEU A 132 -9.03 2.61 -0.83
C LEU A 132 -10.52 2.62 -0.53
N THR A 133 -11.14 1.46 -0.62
CA THR A 133 -12.58 1.30 -0.40
C THR A 133 -12.81 0.33 0.75
N GLN A 134 -13.74 0.67 1.63
CA GLN A 134 -14.21 -0.23 2.68
C GLN A 134 -15.45 -0.95 2.17
N ASP A 135 -15.39 -2.24 2.06
CA ASP A 135 -16.48 -3.12 1.63
C ASP A 135 -17.00 -4.04 2.75
#